data_0c404f98fd09ad15b5cd1dbca41e9856
#
_entry.id   0c404f98fd09ad15b5cd1dbca41e9856
#
_cell.length_a   1.000
_cell.length_b   1.000
_cell.length_c   1.000
_cell.angle_alpha   90.00
_cell.angle_beta   90.00
_cell.angle_gamma   90.00
#
_symmetry.space_group_name_H-M   'P 1'
#
loop_
_entity.id
_entity.type
_entity.pdbx_description
1 polymer ?
#
loop_
_entity_poly.entity_id
_entity_poly.type
_entity_poly.pdbx_seq_one_letter_code
_entity_poly.pdbx_strand_id
1 'polypeptide(L)'
;MDRKQILDEKNRIVIKVGTTTITYEETGNINLDKLEKFVRILINLRNKGKEVIVVSSGAVGVGRKALGMEHKPETEAAKQACAAVGQGRLMMIYEKLFNEYSQLTAQVLLTKESITNKECRKNARQTFDELLRMNVVPIVNENDAISVDELAYGNFGDNDTLAANVSELVDADLLILMSDIEGMYTAYPKKNQNARFIHTVVEIDESLEAMAGGSASDFGTGGMMTKVNAAKIATSAGADMIIANGDNIYAINDIMAGKKIGTLFLSKEHGKQMENELAPERAKFRRQVKNLKKSEGKSEEHKTTEFIQNEEYLAGGNDGKLYGNTW
;
A
#
# COMPACT_ATOMS: atom_id res chain seq x y z
N MET A 1 -0.66 3.02 21.68
CA MET A 1 0.33 2.14 20.98
C MET A 1 1.15 2.99 20.04
N ASP A 2 2.48 2.96 20.15
CA ASP A 2 3.38 3.72 19.28
C ASP A 2 3.55 3.00 17.94
N ARG A 3 3.70 3.76 16.83
CA ARG A 3 3.92 3.23 15.47
C ARG A 3 5.12 2.26 15.40
N LYS A 4 6.17 2.55 16.17
CA LYS A 4 7.33 1.66 16.25
C LYS A 4 6.98 0.30 16.84
N GLN A 5 6.20 0.28 17.92
CA GLN A 5 5.74 -0.98 18.53
C GLN A 5 4.93 -1.82 17.55
N ILE A 6 3.97 -1.19 16.85
CA ILE A 6 3.17 -1.86 15.82
C ILE A 6 4.06 -2.50 14.76
N LEU A 7 5.09 -1.79 14.27
CA LEU A 7 5.92 -2.25 13.16
C LEU A 7 7.02 -3.24 13.58
N ASP A 8 7.49 -3.20 14.81
CA ASP A 8 8.47 -4.16 15.34
C ASP A 8 7.87 -5.59 15.37
N GLU A 9 6.57 -5.72 15.61
CA GLU A 9 5.85 -7.01 15.69
C GLU A 9 5.60 -7.64 14.31
N LYS A 10 5.70 -6.88 13.21
CA LYS A 10 5.41 -7.38 11.86
C LYS A 10 6.46 -8.37 11.42
N ASN A 11 6.03 -9.57 11.04
CA ASN A 11 6.90 -10.66 10.60
C ASN A 11 6.76 -10.94 9.10
N ARG A 12 5.53 -11.16 8.61
CA ARG A 12 5.23 -11.43 7.21
C ARG A 12 4.81 -10.14 6.51
N ILE A 13 5.62 -9.69 5.54
CA ILE A 13 5.49 -8.37 4.92
C ILE A 13 5.32 -8.53 3.41
N VAL A 14 4.23 -7.99 2.88
CA VAL A 14 4.03 -7.85 1.43
C VAL A 14 4.45 -6.43 1.02
N ILE A 15 5.32 -6.32 0.03
CA ILE A 15 5.78 -5.02 -0.48
C ILE A 15 5.46 -4.94 -1.97
N LYS A 16 4.62 -3.97 -2.33
CA LYS A 16 4.28 -3.70 -3.72
C LYS A 16 5.11 -2.55 -4.26
N VAL A 17 5.68 -2.76 -5.44
CA VAL A 17 6.38 -1.72 -6.20
C VAL A 17 5.69 -1.49 -7.55
N GLY A 18 5.38 -0.21 -7.82
CA GLY A 18 4.76 0.21 -9.08
C GLY A 18 5.77 0.31 -10.23
N THR A 19 5.27 0.38 -11.45
CA THR A 19 6.10 0.57 -12.65
C THR A 19 6.98 1.82 -12.55
N THR A 20 6.40 2.95 -12.14
CA THR A 20 7.12 4.22 -11.95
C THR A 20 8.21 4.15 -10.89
N THR A 21 8.06 3.27 -9.92
CA THR A 21 9.08 3.05 -8.88
C THR A 21 10.32 2.34 -9.44
N ILE A 22 10.16 1.41 -10.38
CA ILE A 22 11.25 0.56 -10.89
C ILE A 22 11.70 0.91 -12.31
N THR A 23 11.12 1.93 -12.95
CA THR A 23 11.53 2.38 -14.29
C THR A 23 11.82 3.88 -14.29
N TYR A 24 12.63 4.32 -15.23
CA TYR A 24 12.80 5.74 -15.54
C TYR A 24 11.57 6.25 -16.29
N GLU A 25 11.00 7.37 -15.85
CA GLU A 25 9.80 7.95 -16.44
C GLU A 25 10.02 8.34 -17.91
N GLU A 26 11.17 8.96 -18.21
CA GLU A 26 11.49 9.50 -19.53
C GLU A 26 11.71 8.38 -20.56
N THR A 27 12.37 7.29 -20.18
CA THR A 27 12.77 6.23 -21.11
C THR A 27 11.91 4.97 -21.02
N GLY A 28 11.27 4.76 -19.86
CA GLY A 28 10.57 3.50 -19.51
C GLY A 28 11.52 2.30 -19.36
N ASN A 29 12.83 2.54 -19.34
CA ASN A 29 13.81 1.50 -19.03
C ASN A 29 13.81 1.18 -17.54
N ILE A 30 14.21 -0.05 -17.17
CA ILE A 30 14.35 -0.41 -15.75
C ILE A 30 15.44 0.45 -15.11
N ASN A 31 15.12 1.03 -13.96
CA ASN A 31 16.05 1.75 -13.10
C ASN A 31 16.78 0.72 -12.24
N LEU A 32 17.91 0.22 -12.75
CA LEU A 32 18.70 -0.82 -12.10
C LEU A 32 19.24 -0.34 -10.74
N ASP A 33 19.65 0.93 -10.62
CA ASP A 33 20.13 1.51 -9.37
C ASP A 33 19.06 1.45 -8.27
N LYS A 34 17.82 1.83 -8.62
CA LYS A 34 16.70 1.79 -7.69
C LYS A 34 16.29 0.36 -7.34
N LEU A 35 16.31 -0.54 -8.33
CA LEU A 35 15.96 -1.94 -8.12
C LEU A 35 17.00 -2.69 -7.28
N GLU A 36 18.31 -2.42 -7.48
CA GLU A 36 19.38 -2.97 -6.66
C GLU A 36 19.24 -2.54 -5.19
N LYS A 37 19.00 -1.25 -4.96
CA LYS A 37 18.75 -0.71 -3.60
C LYS A 37 17.52 -1.38 -2.97
N PHE A 38 16.46 -1.56 -3.74
CA PHE A 38 15.26 -2.26 -3.29
C PHE A 38 15.58 -3.68 -2.86
N VAL A 39 16.23 -4.47 -3.70
CA VAL A 39 16.64 -5.84 -3.36
C VAL A 39 17.49 -5.88 -2.10
N ARG A 40 18.46 -4.98 -1.96
CA ARG A 40 19.30 -4.89 -0.76
C ARG A 40 18.48 -4.63 0.51
N ILE A 41 17.44 -3.78 0.44
CA ILE A 41 16.53 -3.54 1.56
C ILE A 41 15.78 -4.81 1.92
N LEU A 42 15.25 -5.54 0.92
CA LEU A 42 14.53 -6.79 1.14
C LEU A 42 15.42 -7.85 1.80
N ILE A 43 16.66 -8.00 1.34
CA ILE A 43 17.64 -8.89 1.95
C ILE A 43 17.91 -8.52 3.41
N ASN A 44 18.05 -7.22 3.72
CA ASN A 44 18.22 -6.78 5.09
C ASN A 44 17.02 -7.11 5.99
N LEU A 45 15.79 -7.02 5.47
CA LEU A 45 14.60 -7.45 6.21
C LEU A 45 14.62 -8.96 6.45
N ARG A 46 14.97 -9.74 5.44
CA ARG A 46 15.10 -11.19 5.57
C ARG A 46 16.18 -11.60 6.59
N ASN A 47 17.33 -10.94 6.56
CA ASN A 47 18.42 -11.17 7.52
C ASN A 47 18.01 -10.84 8.97
N LYS A 48 16.99 -10.01 9.15
CA LYS A 48 16.33 -9.74 10.44
C LYS A 48 15.23 -10.77 10.79
N GLY A 49 15.10 -11.83 10.01
CA GLY A 49 14.10 -12.90 10.23
C GLY A 49 12.70 -12.59 9.71
N LYS A 50 12.52 -11.51 8.93
CA LYS A 50 11.20 -11.19 8.35
C LYS A 50 10.94 -12.04 7.10
N GLU A 51 9.71 -12.47 6.92
CA GLU A 51 9.22 -13.08 5.68
C GLU A 51 8.81 -11.96 4.71
N VAL A 52 9.36 -11.97 3.49
CA VAL A 52 9.14 -10.90 2.51
C VAL A 52 8.56 -11.47 1.23
N ILE A 53 7.48 -10.88 0.76
CA ILE A 53 6.81 -11.18 -0.51
C ILE A 53 6.79 -9.89 -1.32
N VAL A 54 7.16 -9.96 -2.59
CA VAL A 54 7.18 -8.79 -3.50
C VAL A 54 6.02 -8.89 -4.47
N VAL A 55 5.22 -7.83 -4.61
CA VAL A 55 4.28 -7.68 -5.73
C VAL A 55 4.84 -6.62 -6.67
N SER A 56 5.22 -7.05 -7.87
CA SER A 56 5.94 -6.20 -8.82
C SER A 56 5.11 -5.91 -10.05
N SER A 57 4.97 -4.64 -10.40
CA SER A 57 4.41 -4.18 -11.66
C SER A 57 5.49 -4.08 -12.75
N GLY A 58 5.09 -3.67 -13.95
CA GLY A 58 6.00 -3.22 -15.00
C GLY A 58 6.25 -4.21 -16.13
N ALA A 59 5.69 -5.43 -16.09
CA ALA A 59 5.89 -6.45 -17.13
C ALA A 59 5.55 -5.92 -18.52
N VAL A 60 4.37 -5.33 -18.72
CA VAL A 60 3.95 -4.77 -20.02
C VAL A 60 4.93 -3.70 -20.52
N GLY A 61 5.37 -2.79 -19.65
CA GLY A 61 6.31 -1.73 -20.00
C GLY A 61 7.68 -2.27 -20.42
N VAL A 62 8.21 -3.20 -19.66
CA VAL A 62 9.50 -3.89 -19.95
C VAL A 62 9.42 -4.66 -21.27
N GLY A 63 8.31 -5.38 -21.50
CA GLY A 63 8.10 -6.11 -22.74
C GLY A 63 7.96 -5.22 -23.95
N ARG A 64 7.20 -4.14 -23.83
CA ARG A 64 7.08 -3.12 -24.88
C ARG A 64 8.46 -2.63 -25.36
N LYS A 65 9.32 -2.28 -24.41
CA LYS A 65 10.69 -1.83 -24.71
C LYS A 65 11.53 -2.94 -25.32
N ALA A 66 11.42 -4.14 -24.82
CA ALA A 66 12.14 -5.31 -25.33
C ALA A 66 11.77 -5.63 -26.79
N LEU A 67 10.52 -5.41 -27.16
CA LEU A 67 9.98 -5.60 -28.50
C LEU A 67 10.24 -4.41 -29.43
N GLY A 68 10.89 -3.34 -28.96
CA GLY A 68 11.17 -2.13 -29.76
C GLY A 68 9.91 -1.30 -30.11
N MET A 69 8.81 -1.45 -29.38
CA MET A 69 7.57 -0.72 -29.64
C MET A 69 7.68 0.73 -29.14
N GLU A 70 7.53 1.70 -30.01
CA GLU A 70 7.57 3.13 -29.67
C GLU A 70 6.33 3.57 -28.86
N HIS A 71 5.15 3.06 -29.23
CA HIS A 71 3.88 3.42 -28.61
C HIS A 71 3.39 2.34 -27.63
N LYS A 72 2.45 2.71 -26.76
CA LYS A 72 1.76 1.75 -25.90
C LYS A 72 0.97 0.76 -26.76
N PRO A 73 0.91 -0.53 -26.37
CA PRO A 73 0.10 -1.51 -27.08
C PRO A 73 -1.38 -1.12 -27.00
N GLU A 74 -2.05 -1.04 -28.17
CA GLU A 74 -3.44 -0.62 -28.26
C GLU A 74 -4.43 -1.77 -28.10
N THR A 75 -4.03 -2.98 -28.54
CA THR A 75 -4.87 -4.16 -28.45
C THR A 75 -4.54 -4.99 -27.20
N GLU A 76 -5.54 -5.71 -26.69
CA GLU A 76 -5.35 -6.60 -25.55
C GLU A 76 -4.30 -7.69 -25.86
N ALA A 77 -4.38 -8.32 -27.02
CA ALA A 77 -3.38 -9.32 -27.46
C ALA A 77 -1.94 -8.73 -27.49
N ALA A 78 -1.78 -7.47 -27.88
CA ALA A 78 -0.47 -6.81 -27.87
C ALA A 78 0.01 -6.53 -26.43
N LYS A 79 -0.90 -6.17 -25.51
CA LYS A 79 -0.57 -6.02 -24.08
C LYS A 79 -0.15 -7.36 -23.47
N GLN A 80 -0.90 -8.43 -23.73
CA GLN A 80 -0.60 -9.78 -23.29
C GLN A 80 0.77 -10.27 -23.80
N ALA A 81 1.05 -10.05 -25.10
CA ALA A 81 2.35 -10.38 -25.68
C ALA A 81 3.50 -9.58 -25.03
N CYS A 82 3.29 -8.27 -24.78
CA CYS A 82 4.24 -7.44 -24.04
C CYS A 82 4.43 -7.99 -22.61
N ALA A 83 3.36 -8.33 -21.91
CA ALA A 83 3.42 -8.88 -20.57
C ALA A 83 4.24 -10.17 -20.53
N ALA A 84 3.99 -11.11 -21.46
CA ALA A 84 4.70 -12.37 -21.54
C ALA A 84 6.21 -12.17 -21.73
N VAL A 85 6.62 -11.31 -22.68
CA VAL A 85 8.05 -11.02 -22.91
C VAL A 85 8.66 -10.25 -21.72
N GLY A 86 7.93 -9.28 -21.18
CA GLY A 86 8.44 -8.41 -20.14
C GLY A 86 8.54 -9.09 -18.78
N GLN A 87 7.61 -9.97 -18.44
CA GLN A 87 7.63 -10.72 -17.20
C GLN A 87 8.88 -11.60 -17.13
N GLY A 88 9.22 -12.33 -18.18
CA GLY A 88 10.43 -13.13 -18.23
C GLY A 88 11.71 -12.29 -18.03
N ARG A 89 11.79 -11.12 -18.69
CA ARG A 89 12.92 -10.21 -18.51
C ARG A 89 13.00 -9.60 -17.12
N LEU A 90 11.88 -9.22 -16.55
CA LEU A 90 11.81 -8.67 -15.20
C LEU A 90 12.28 -9.71 -14.17
N MET A 91 11.84 -10.96 -14.32
CA MET A 91 12.30 -12.05 -13.45
C MET A 91 13.80 -12.32 -13.56
N MET A 92 14.37 -12.33 -14.77
CA MET A 92 15.81 -12.47 -14.96
C MET A 92 16.60 -11.37 -14.20
N ILE A 93 16.10 -10.15 -14.18
CA ILE A 93 16.76 -9.05 -13.46
C ILE A 93 16.63 -9.24 -11.94
N TYR A 94 15.46 -9.57 -11.43
CA TYR A 94 15.28 -9.87 -10.01
C TYR A 94 16.18 -11.04 -9.58
N GLU A 95 16.16 -12.14 -10.31
CA GLU A 95 16.99 -13.33 -10.04
C GLU A 95 18.46 -12.96 -9.97
N LYS A 96 18.97 -12.19 -10.95
CA LYS A 96 20.35 -11.74 -10.96
C LYS A 96 20.68 -10.92 -9.70
N LEU A 97 19.85 -9.94 -9.35
CA LEU A 97 20.10 -9.06 -8.20
C LEU A 97 20.01 -9.80 -6.86
N PHE A 98 19.05 -10.69 -6.69
CA PHE A 98 18.93 -11.49 -5.47
C PHE A 98 20.07 -12.52 -5.35
N ASN A 99 20.55 -13.07 -6.47
CA ASN A 99 21.62 -14.04 -6.50
C ASN A 99 22.98 -13.47 -6.03
N GLU A 100 23.19 -12.14 -6.18
CA GLU A 100 24.36 -11.44 -5.59
C GLU A 100 24.42 -11.61 -4.06
N TYR A 101 23.30 -11.90 -3.43
CA TYR A 101 23.17 -12.15 -1.98
C TYR A 101 22.89 -13.62 -1.66
N SER A 102 23.10 -14.54 -2.61
CA SER A 102 22.78 -15.99 -2.47
C SER A 102 21.33 -16.25 -2.03
N GLN A 103 20.41 -15.37 -2.41
CA GLN A 103 18.99 -15.47 -2.10
C GLN A 103 18.21 -15.98 -3.31
N LEU A 104 17.45 -17.06 -3.11
CA LEU A 104 16.56 -17.60 -4.14
C LEU A 104 15.27 -16.78 -4.25
N THR A 105 14.77 -16.66 -5.47
CA THR A 105 13.46 -16.08 -5.78
C THR A 105 12.59 -17.07 -6.50
N ALA A 106 11.28 -16.92 -6.42
CA ALA A 106 10.32 -17.70 -7.19
C ALA A 106 9.28 -16.78 -7.82
N GLN A 107 8.99 -17.01 -9.10
CA GLN A 107 7.87 -16.34 -9.77
C GLN A 107 6.54 -16.96 -9.36
N VAL A 108 5.58 -16.12 -8.97
CA VAL A 108 4.20 -16.52 -8.72
C VAL A 108 3.28 -15.62 -9.55
N LEU A 109 2.62 -16.19 -10.56
CA LEU A 109 1.67 -15.47 -11.39
C LEU A 109 0.24 -15.85 -11.00
N LEU A 110 -0.55 -14.87 -10.64
CA LEU A 110 -1.91 -15.04 -10.18
C LEU A 110 -2.91 -14.45 -11.18
N THR A 111 -4.06 -15.08 -11.28
CA THR A 111 -5.26 -14.52 -11.90
C THR A 111 -6.30 -14.26 -10.82
N LYS A 112 -7.34 -13.52 -11.12
CA LYS A 112 -8.45 -13.32 -10.18
C LYS A 112 -9.06 -14.64 -9.72
N GLU A 113 -9.11 -15.64 -10.61
CA GLU A 113 -9.56 -16.99 -10.27
C GLU A 113 -8.68 -17.63 -9.18
N SER A 114 -7.37 -17.37 -9.18
CA SER A 114 -6.44 -17.87 -8.14
C SER A 114 -6.84 -17.41 -6.73
N ILE A 115 -7.60 -16.32 -6.61
CA ILE A 115 -8.09 -15.77 -5.34
C ILE A 115 -9.54 -16.14 -5.07
N THR A 116 -10.41 -16.08 -6.08
CA THR A 116 -11.86 -16.27 -5.91
C THR A 116 -12.28 -17.73 -5.89
N ASN A 117 -11.59 -18.61 -6.62
CA ASN A 117 -11.83 -20.04 -6.60
C ASN A 117 -11.20 -20.67 -5.36
N LYS A 118 -12.00 -21.38 -4.58
CA LYS A 118 -11.62 -21.92 -3.27
C LYS A 118 -10.44 -22.90 -3.32
N GLU A 119 -10.39 -23.74 -4.34
CA GLU A 119 -9.34 -24.75 -4.52
C GLU A 119 -8.05 -24.09 -5.03
N CYS A 120 -8.14 -23.21 -6.03
CA CYS A 120 -7.01 -22.45 -6.53
C CYS A 120 -6.39 -21.58 -5.44
N ARG A 121 -7.22 -20.92 -4.62
CA ARG A 121 -6.78 -20.11 -3.46
C ARG A 121 -6.02 -20.97 -2.45
N LYS A 122 -6.53 -22.15 -2.11
CA LYS A 122 -5.86 -23.08 -1.19
C LYS A 122 -4.49 -23.51 -1.73
N ASN A 123 -4.42 -23.88 -3.01
CA ASN A 123 -3.18 -24.30 -3.63
C ASN A 123 -2.15 -23.17 -3.71
N ALA A 124 -2.59 -21.96 -4.08
CA ALA A 124 -1.75 -20.77 -4.08
C ALA A 124 -1.18 -20.50 -2.68
N ARG A 125 -2.01 -20.52 -1.64
CA ARG A 125 -1.56 -20.36 -0.25
C ARG A 125 -0.50 -21.36 0.14
N GLN A 126 -0.74 -22.65 -0.13
CA GLN A 126 0.24 -23.71 0.17
C GLN A 126 1.57 -23.50 -0.54
N THR A 127 1.53 -22.99 -1.78
CA THR A 127 2.75 -22.65 -2.52
C THR A 127 3.52 -21.51 -1.84
N PHE A 128 2.83 -20.44 -1.42
CA PHE A 128 3.48 -19.34 -0.68
C PHE A 128 4.09 -19.82 0.64
N ASP A 129 3.34 -20.56 1.43
CA ASP A 129 3.80 -21.07 2.72
C ASP A 129 5.06 -21.95 2.55
N GLU A 130 5.09 -22.81 1.53
CA GLU A 130 6.23 -23.66 1.26
C GLU A 130 7.45 -22.87 0.75
N LEU A 131 7.25 -21.89 -0.14
CA LEU A 131 8.34 -21.01 -0.60
C LEU A 131 8.96 -20.24 0.57
N LEU A 132 8.14 -19.67 1.44
CA LEU A 132 8.61 -18.95 2.63
C LEU A 132 9.36 -19.89 3.59
N ARG A 133 8.85 -21.10 3.81
CA ARG A 133 9.50 -22.13 4.62
C ARG A 133 10.86 -22.55 4.04
N MET A 134 10.98 -22.61 2.72
CA MET A 134 12.23 -22.89 2.00
C MET A 134 13.16 -21.68 1.92
N ASN A 135 12.82 -20.56 2.59
CA ASN A 135 13.60 -19.34 2.55
C ASN A 135 13.72 -18.70 1.15
N VAL A 136 12.73 -18.90 0.28
CA VAL A 136 12.64 -18.32 -1.06
C VAL A 136 11.79 -17.05 -1.02
N VAL A 137 12.16 -16.01 -1.76
CA VAL A 137 11.37 -14.77 -1.88
C VAL A 137 10.40 -14.89 -3.06
N PRO A 138 9.07 -14.92 -2.82
CA PRO A 138 8.11 -14.89 -3.91
C PRO A 138 8.08 -13.51 -4.57
N ILE A 139 8.20 -13.48 -5.90
CA ILE A 139 7.96 -12.31 -6.75
C ILE A 139 6.65 -12.53 -7.48
N VAL A 140 5.65 -11.76 -7.09
CA VAL A 140 4.26 -11.94 -7.53
C VAL A 140 3.90 -10.90 -8.57
N ASN A 141 3.15 -11.29 -9.57
CA ASN A 141 2.47 -10.38 -10.50
C ASN A 141 1.15 -11.02 -10.97
N GLU A 142 0.30 -10.22 -11.62
CA GLU A 142 -0.82 -10.76 -12.38
C GLU A 142 -0.30 -11.56 -13.58
N ASN A 143 -1.02 -12.61 -13.95
CA ASN A 143 -0.75 -13.36 -15.18
C ASN A 143 -1.41 -12.66 -16.37
N ASP A 144 -0.91 -11.46 -16.69
CA ASP A 144 -1.40 -10.62 -17.78
C ASP A 144 -1.38 -11.32 -19.15
N ALA A 145 -0.60 -12.40 -19.30
CA ALA A 145 -0.52 -13.12 -20.57
C ALA A 145 -1.81 -13.90 -20.89
N ILE A 146 -2.59 -14.25 -19.87
CA ILE A 146 -3.83 -15.03 -20.01
C ILE A 146 -5.02 -14.40 -19.28
N SER A 147 -4.82 -13.28 -18.59
CA SER A 147 -5.90 -12.52 -17.94
C SER A 147 -6.77 -11.86 -19.01
N VAL A 148 -8.08 -12.05 -18.94
CA VAL A 148 -9.05 -11.49 -19.89
C VAL A 148 -10.08 -10.63 -19.16
N ASP A 149 -10.27 -9.39 -19.60
CA ASP A 149 -11.10 -8.38 -18.95
C ASP A 149 -12.61 -8.74 -18.88
N GLU A 150 -13.11 -9.55 -19.80
CA GLU A 150 -14.55 -9.71 -20.04
C GLU A 150 -15.17 -11.04 -19.55
N LEU A 151 -14.39 -11.99 -19.06
CA LEU A 151 -14.93 -13.26 -18.59
C LEU A 151 -15.24 -13.20 -17.09
N ALA A 152 -16.07 -14.11 -16.60
CA ALA A 152 -16.71 -14.15 -15.26
C ALA A 152 -15.79 -13.78 -14.07
N TYR A 153 -14.50 -13.82 -14.23
CA TYR A 153 -13.53 -13.54 -13.17
C TYR A 153 -12.80 -12.19 -13.34
N GLY A 154 -12.64 -11.62 -14.57
CA GLY A 154 -11.94 -10.36 -14.85
C GLY A 154 -10.46 -10.36 -14.39
N ASN A 155 -9.82 -9.19 -14.47
CA ASN A 155 -8.50 -8.94 -13.88
C ASN A 155 -8.63 -8.32 -12.47
N PHE A 156 -7.48 -8.11 -11.78
CA PHE A 156 -7.48 -7.40 -10.49
C PHE A 156 -7.73 -5.90 -10.64
N GLY A 157 -7.64 -5.37 -11.86
CA GLY A 157 -7.78 -3.95 -12.16
C GLY A 157 -6.49 -3.16 -11.94
N ASP A 158 -5.76 -3.44 -10.88
CA ASP A 158 -4.46 -2.84 -10.58
C ASP A 158 -3.66 -3.69 -9.58
N ASN A 159 -2.34 -3.43 -9.50
CA ASN A 159 -1.45 -4.17 -8.61
C ASN A 159 -1.55 -3.77 -7.13
N ASP A 160 -2.26 -2.70 -6.78
CA ASP A 160 -2.55 -2.38 -5.38
C ASP A 160 -3.61 -3.35 -4.85
N THR A 161 -4.66 -3.61 -5.65
CA THR A 161 -5.68 -4.62 -5.37
C THR A 161 -5.08 -6.04 -5.35
N LEU A 162 -4.20 -6.38 -6.29
CA LEU A 162 -3.48 -7.66 -6.27
C LEU A 162 -2.68 -7.81 -4.98
N ALA A 163 -1.91 -6.80 -4.58
CA ALA A 163 -1.09 -6.84 -3.37
C ALA A 163 -1.93 -7.01 -2.09
N ALA A 164 -3.10 -6.36 -2.02
CA ALA A 164 -4.02 -6.52 -0.90
C ALA A 164 -4.61 -7.94 -0.84
N ASN A 165 -4.99 -8.52 -1.98
CA ASN A 165 -5.46 -9.90 -2.05
C ASN A 165 -4.34 -10.91 -1.72
N VAL A 166 -3.10 -10.64 -2.14
CA VAL A 166 -1.95 -11.45 -1.73
C VAL A 166 -1.74 -11.37 -0.23
N SER A 167 -1.82 -10.16 0.36
CA SER A 167 -1.70 -9.98 1.82
C SER A 167 -2.74 -10.79 2.58
N GLU A 168 -4.00 -10.78 2.13
CA GLU A 168 -5.06 -11.62 2.68
C GLU A 168 -4.77 -13.11 2.48
N LEU A 169 -4.33 -13.50 1.27
CA LEU A 169 -4.05 -14.91 0.92
C LEU A 169 -2.99 -15.53 1.83
N VAL A 170 -1.96 -14.76 2.18
CA VAL A 170 -0.79 -15.25 2.92
C VAL A 170 -0.84 -14.91 4.42
N ASP A 171 -1.94 -14.36 4.94
CA ASP A 171 -2.06 -13.83 6.29
C ASP A 171 -0.88 -12.90 6.64
N ALA A 172 -0.63 -11.89 5.80
CA ALA A 172 0.42 -10.93 6.05
C ALA A 172 0.12 -10.04 7.26
N ASP A 173 1.16 -9.64 7.99
CA ASP A 173 1.04 -8.68 9.10
C ASP A 173 1.07 -7.24 8.60
N LEU A 174 1.74 -7.00 7.46
CA LEU A 174 1.95 -5.67 6.89
C LEU A 174 1.95 -5.70 5.38
N LEU A 175 1.21 -4.77 4.76
CA LEU A 175 1.29 -4.43 3.36
C LEU A 175 1.92 -3.04 3.19
N ILE A 176 2.99 -2.92 2.41
CA ILE A 176 3.58 -1.63 2.03
C ILE A 176 3.34 -1.40 0.54
N LEU A 177 2.59 -0.35 0.20
CA LEU A 177 2.41 0.12 -1.17
C LEU A 177 3.39 1.26 -1.46
N MET A 178 4.43 0.97 -2.24
CA MET A 178 5.33 1.99 -2.79
C MET A 178 4.66 2.57 -4.06
N SER A 179 4.31 3.83 -3.99
CA SER A 179 3.49 4.54 -4.98
C SER A 179 4.15 5.84 -5.45
N ASP A 180 3.52 6.53 -6.38
CA ASP A 180 3.87 7.87 -6.86
C ASP A 180 3.38 9.01 -5.95
N ILE A 181 2.72 8.68 -4.83
CA ILE A 181 2.22 9.63 -3.84
C ILE A 181 2.84 9.38 -2.48
N GLU A 182 2.96 10.43 -1.67
CA GLU A 182 3.51 10.35 -0.31
C GLU A 182 2.59 9.59 0.66
N GLY A 183 1.29 9.63 0.43
CA GLY A 183 0.26 9.07 1.27
C GLY A 183 -1.08 9.78 1.05
N MET A 184 -1.97 9.72 2.02
CA MET A 184 -3.30 10.31 1.95
C MET A 184 -3.33 11.71 2.54
N TYR A 185 -4.12 12.59 1.93
CA TYR A 185 -4.40 13.95 2.40
C TYR A 185 -5.90 14.14 2.62
N THR A 186 -6.28 15.09 3.47
CA THR A 186 -7.69 15.45 3.72
C THR A 186 -8.40 16.06 2.50
N ALA A 187 -7.64 16.55 1.53
CA ALA A 187 -8.10 17.05 0.22
C ALA A 187 -6.93 17.00 -0.77
N TYR A 188 -7.19 17.24 -2.06
CA TYR A 188 -6.12 17.27 -3.07
C TYR A 188 -5.17 18.47 -2.87
N PRO A 189 -3.87 18.24 -2.51
CA PRO A 189 -2.98 19.32 -2.08
C PRO A 189 -2.72 20.40 -3.15
N LYS A 190 -2.72 20.03 -4.44
CA LYS A 190 -2.50 20.98 -5.55
C LYS A 190 -3.67 21.94 -5.77
N LYS A 191 -4.88 21.58 -5.30
CA LYS A 191 -6.10 22.39 -5.44
C LYS A 191 -6.56 23.03 -4.12
N ASN A 192 -6.11 22.52 -2.98
CA ASN A 192 -6.52 23.00 -1.67
C ASN A 192 -5.30 23.22 -0.77
N GLN A 193 -4.97 24.49 -0.53
CA GLN A 193 -3.84 24.87 0.33
C GLN A 193 -4.02 24.46 1.82
N ASN A 194 -5.26 24.16 2.23
CA ASN A 194 -5.57 23.67 3.58
C ASN A 194 -5.55 22.12 3.67
N ALA A 195 -5.15 21.42 2.60
CA ALA A 195 -5.00 19.98 2.63
C ALA A 195 -3.92 19.56 3.63
N ARG A 196 -4.26 18.67 4.54
CA ARG A 196 -3.33 18.16 5.56
C ARG A 196 -3.00 16.71 5.25
N PHE A 197 -1.76 16.31 5.52
CA PHE A 197 -1.31 14.94 5.40
C PHE A 197 -1.89 14.07 6.53
N ILE A 198 -2.37 12.87 6.20
CA ILE A 198 -2.92 11.92 7.17
C ILE A 198 -1.86 10.86 7.47
N HIS A 199 -1.30 10.88 8.68
CA HIS A 199 -0.26 9.93 9.07
C HIS A 199 -0.81 8.57 9.46
N THR A 200 -2.00 8.52 10.10
CA THR A 200 -2.61 7.27 10.57
C THR A 200 -4.12 7.30 10.36
N VAL A 201 -4.64 6.23 9.80
CA VAL A 201 -6.07 5.95 9.64
C VAL A 201 -6.43 4.80 10.57
N VAL A 202 -7.26 5.08 11.57
CA VAL A 202 -7.68 4.10 12.57
C VAL A 202 -8.84 3.25 12.04
N GLU A 203 -9.75 3.87 11.30
CA GLU A 203 -10.90 3.20 10.68
C GLU A 203 -11.16 3.80 9.29
N ILE A 204 -11.45 2.95 8.33
CA ILE A 204 -11.85 3.37 6.98
C ILE A 204 -13.38 3.51 6.96
N ASP A 205 -13.85 4.74 6.98
CA ASP A 205 -15.27 5.09 6.96
C ASP A 205 -15.69 5.78 5.65
N GLU A 206 -16.98 6.06 5.51
CA GLU A 206 -17.55 6.74 4.34
C GLU A 206 -16.93 8.13 4.10
N SER A 207 -16.49 8.83 5.15
CA SER A 207 -15.88 10.15 5.01
C SER A 207 -14.48 10.06 4.41
N LEU A 208 -13.70 9.05 4.80
CA LEU A 208 -12.40 8.75 4.20
C LEU A 208 -12.54 8.35 2.73
N GLU A 209 -13.56 7.54 2.42
CA GLU A 209 -13.87 7.15 1.05
C GLU A 209 -14.26 8.35 0.19
N ALA A 210 -15.07 9.25 0.72
CA ALA A 210 -15.42 10.48 0.03
C ALA A 210 -14.21 11.39 -0.23
N MET A 211 -13.25 11.47 0.71
CA MET A 211 -11.97 12.17 0.49
C MET A 211 -11.15 11.53 -0.64
N ALA A 212 -11.14 10.19 -0.73
CA ALA A 212 -10.44 9.44 -1.78
C ALA A 212 -11.13 9.53 -3.14
N GLY A 213 -12.46 9.64 -3.17
CA GLY A 213 -13.30 9.67 -4.38
C GLY A 213 -13.44 11.04 -5.03
N GLY A 214 -12.89 12.12 -4.45
CA GLY A 214 -12.94 13.47 -5.01
C GLY A 214 -12.30 13.54 -6.39
N SER A 215 -13.11 13.69 -7.43
CA SER A 215 -12.82 13.75 -8.88
C SER A 215 -11.80 12.72 -9.39
N ALA A 216 -12.32 11.64 -9.97
CA ALA A 216 -11.54 10.54 -10.59
C ALA A 216 -10.51 10.99 -11.65
N SER A 217 -10.57 12.23 -12.13
CA SER A 217 -9.67 12.80 -13.13
C SER A 217 -8.38 13.39 -12.56
N ASP A 218 -8.29 13.61 -11.25
CA ASP A 218 -7.18 14.39 -10.66
C ASP A 218 -6.00 13.53 -10.17
N PHE A 219 -6.21 12.22 -9.95
CA PHE A 219 -5.20 11.31 -9.36
C PHE A 219 -4.61 10.27 -10.34
N GLY A 220 -4.89 10.35 -11.65
CA GLY A 220 -4.42 9.36 -12.63
C GLY A 220 -5.20 8.04 -12.59
N THR A 221 -4.82 7.08 -13.46
CA THR A 221 -5.52 5.80 -13.68
C THR A 221 -5.44 4.79 -12.52
N GLY A 222 -4.69 5.07 -11.46
CA GLY A 222 -4.60 4.25 -10.24
C GLY A 222 -4.93 5.08 -9.01
N GLY A 223 -6.02 5.85 -9.04
CA GLY A 223 -6.35 6.91 -8.10
C GLY A 223 -6.31 6.50 -6.62
N MET A 224 -6.46 7.48 -5.72
CA MET A 224 -6.49 7.26 -4.28
C MET A 224 -7.54 6.21 -3.87
N MET A 225 -8.66 6.11 -4.62
CA MET A 225 -9.72 5.15 -4.34
C MET A 225 -9.25 3.69 -4.45
N THR A 226 -8.38 3.35 -5.44
CA THR A 226 -7.85 1.98 -5.54
C THR A 226 -6.99 1.62 -4.33
N LYS A 227 -6.23 2.58 -3.82
CA LYS A 227 -5.40 2.42 -2.61
C LYS A 227 -6.25 2.29 -1.34
N VAL A 228 -7.34 3.04 -1.23
CA VAL A 228 -8.30 2.90 -0.12
C VAL A 228 -9.02 1.55 -0.20
N ASN A 229 -9.40 1.08 -1.39
CA ASN A 229 -9.96 -0.26 -1.56
C ASN A 229 -8.95 -1.35 -1.17
N ALA A 230 -7.69 -1.22 -1.56
CA ALA A 230 -6.63 -2.11 -1.12
C ALA A 230 -6.46 -2.10 0.40
N ALA A 231 -6.53 -0.91 1.03
CA ALA A 231 -6.48 -0.78 2.49
C ALA A 231 -7.66 -1.50 3.17
N LYS A 232 -8.88 -1.39 2.62
CA LYS A 232 -10.05 -2.13 3.15
C LYS A 232 -9.85 -3.64 3.15
N ILE A 233 -9.31 -4.19 2.04
CA ILE A 233 -9.04 -5.62 1.91
C ILE A 233 -7.99 -6.02 2.96
N ALA A 234 -6.81 -5.37 2.96
CA ALA A 234 -5.70 -5.71 3.84
C ALA A 234 -6.08 -5.58 5.32
N THR A 235 -6.67 -4.45 5.73
CA THR A 235 -7.02 -4.21 7.15
C THR A 235 -8.16 -5.10 7.63
N SER A 236 -9.09 -5.48 6.75
CA SER A 236 -10.14 -6.44 7.07
C SER A 236 -9.61 -7.85 7.26
N ALA A 237 -8.51 -8.20 6.58
CA ALA A 237 -7.82 -9.48 6.71
C ALA A 237 -6.83 -9.52 7.91
N GLY A 238 -6.64 -8.41 8.62
CA GLY A 238 -5.77 -8.34 9.79
C GLY A 238 -4.40 -7.71 9.54
N ALA A 239 -4.06 -7.39 8.29
CA ALA A 239 -2.82 -6.69 7.97
C ALA A 239 -2.94 -5.18 8.19
N ASP A 240 -1.95 -4.55 8.80
CA ASP A 240 -1.82 -3.10 8.65
C ASP A 240 -1.34 -2.77 7.24
N MET A 241 -1.66 -1.58 6.74
CA MET A 241 -1.18 -1.16 5.42
C MET A 241 -0.54 0.22 5.47
N ILE A 242 0.54 0.40 4.71
CA ILE A 242 1.20 1.70 4.54
C ILE A 242 1.25 2.09 3.07
N ILE A 243 0.83 3.32 2.77
CA ILE A 243 1.09 3.96 1.47
C ILE A 243 2.26 4.90 1.65
N ALA A 244 3.30 4.77 0.82
CA ALA A 244 4.46 5.64 0.86
C ALA A 244 5.00 5.93 -0.54
N ASN A 245 5.75 7.02 -0.67
CA ASN A 245 6.35 7.41 -1.95
C ASN A 245 7.51 6.47 -2.32
N GLY A 246 7.40 5.87 -3.52
CA GLY A 246 8.39 4.96 -4.10
C GLY A 246 9.59 5.68 -4.74
N ASP A 247 9.60 7.00 -4.82
CA ASP A 247 10.77 7.73 -5.33
C ASP A 247 11.96 7.58 -4.40
N ASN A 248 11.73 7.55 -3.11
CA ASN A 248 12.71 7.19 -2.11
C ASN A 248 12.50 5.74 -1.63
N ILE A 249 13.17 4.80 -2.25
CA ILE A 249 13.02 3.38 -1.87
C ILE A 249 13.51 3.09 -0.45
N TYR A 250 14.39 3.92 0.13
CA TYR A 250 14.84 3.81 1.51
C TYR A 250 13.74 4.11 2.54
N ALA A 251 12.62 4.71 2.10
CA ALA A 251 11.43 4.89 2.94
C ALA A 251 10.99 3.59 3.62
N ILE A 252 11.21 2.42 3.00
CA ILE A 252 10.91 1.11 3.60
C ILE A 252 11.71 0.90 4.90
N ASN A 253 12.99 1.24 4.93
CA ASN A 253 13.79 1.14 6.16
C ASN A 253 13.29 2.09 7.25
N ASP A 254 12.92 3.32 6.88
CA ASP A 254 12.39 4.32 7.79
C ASP A 254 11.02 3.92 8.34
N ILE A 255 10.17 3.36 7.48
CA ILE A 255 8.90 2.75 7.89
C ILE A 255 9.15 1.66 8.94
N MET A 256 10.00 0.68 8.63
CA MET A 256 10.30 -0.43 9.54
C MET A 256 11.04 -0.01 10.82
N ALA A 257 11.65 1.18 10.84
CA ALA A 257 12.20 1.80 12.04
C ALA A 257 11.15 2.57 12.86
N GLY A 258 9.88 2.58 12.45
CA GLY A 258 8.78 3.26 13.15
C GLY A 258 8.66 4.75 12.84
N LYS A 259 9.41 5.29 11.86
CA LYS A 259 9.28 6.69 11.49
C LYS A 259 7.93 6.96 10.82
N LYS A 260 7.41 8.18 11.00
CA LYS A 260 6.11 8.62 10.45
C LYS A 260 6.20 8.92 8.94
N ILE A 261 6.61 7.93 8.15
CA ILE A 261 6.64 7.98 6.69
C ILE A 261 5.35 7.38 6.14
N GLY A 262 4.73 8.10 5.22
CA GLY A 262 3.50 7.64 4.57
C GLY A 262 2.27 7.62 5.48
N THR A 263 1.17 7.11 4.96
CA THR A 263 -0.09 6.93 5.69
C THR A 263 -0.22 5.47 6.14
N LEU A 264 -0.33 5.25 7.44
CA LEU A 264 -0.57 3.96 8.06
C LEU A 264 -2.07 3.75 8.25
N PHE A 265 -2.61 2.69 7.66
CA PHE A 265 -3.97 2.20 7.89
C PHE A 265 -3.88 1.02 8.86
N LEU A 266 -4.55 1.14 9.99
CA LEU A 266 -4.54 0.11 11.02
C LEU A 266 -5.50 -1.03 10.67
N SER A 267 -5.08 -2.26 10.97
CA SER A 267 -5.97 -3.41 10.99
C SER A 267 -7.11 -3.17 11.99
N LYS A 268 -8.22 -3.90 11.82
CA LYS A 268 -9.37 -3.77 12.73
C LYS A 268 -8.99 -4.02 14.20
N GLU A 269 -8.02 -4.89 14.44
CA GLU A 269 -7.55 -5.19 15.80
C GLU A 269 -6.76 -4.02 16.38
N HIS A 270 -5.74 -3.53 15.67
CA HIS A 270 -4.94 -2.39 16.10
C HIS A 270 -5.75 -1.11 16.17
N GLY A 271 -6.72 -0.91 15.25
CA GLY A 271 -7.65 0.21 15.31
C GLY A 271 -8.45 0.23 16.61
N LYS A 272 -9.05 -0.90 17.00
CA LYS A 272 -9.79 -1.03 18.27
C LYS A 272 -8.88 -0.82 19.50
N GLN A 273 -7.67 -1.35 19.47
CA GLN A 273 -6.71 -1.14 20.58
C GLN A 273 -6.37 0.34 20.74
N MET A 274 -6.06 1.02 19.64
CA MET A 274 -5.76 2.45 19.64
C MET A 274 -6.97 3.30 20.09
N GLU A 275 -8.17 2.98 19.63
CA GLU A 275 -9.40 3.65 20.09
C GLU A 275 -9.61 3.49 21.61
N ASN A 276 -9.40 2.31 22.13
CA ASN A 276 -9.53 2.04 23.58
C ASN A 276 -8.50 2.83 24.39
N GLU A 277 -7.25 2.93 23.93
CA GLU A 277 -6.21 3.74 24.58
C GLU A 277 -6.53 5.22 24.57
N LEU A 278 -7.10 5.74 23.48
CA LEU A 278 -7.45 7.15 23.32
C LEU A 278 -8.79 7.55 23.96
N ALA A 279 -9.68 6.58 24.24
CA ALA A 279 -11.01 6.86 24.78
C ALA A 279 -11.00 7.67 26.09
N PRO A 280 -10.10 7.41 27.08
CA PRO A 280 -10.03 8.20 28.30
C PRO A 280 -9.62 9.66 28.07
N GLU A 281 -8.64 9.88 27.17
CA GLU A 281 -8.16 11.22 26.83
C GLU A 281 -9.23 12.02 26.09
N ARG A 282 -9.93 11.38 25.15
CA ARG A 282 -11.08 11.96 24.44
C ARG A 282 -12.21 12.35 25.40
N ALA A 283 -12.52 11.49 26.37
CA ALA A 283 -13.54 11.78 27.36
C ALA A 283 -13.15 12.99 28.24
N LYS A 284 -11.87 13.09 28.61
CA LYS A 284 -11.31 14.21 29.37
C LYS A 284 -11.40 15.51 28.54
N PHE A 285 -10.99 15.45 27.27
CA PHE A 285 -11.06 16.57 26.33
C PHE A 285 -12.49 17.06 26.11
N ARG A 286 -13.43 16.15 25.80
CA ARG A 286 -14.86 16.52 25.65
C ARG A 286 -15.42 17.20 26.90
N ARG A 287 -15.01 16.78 28.10
CA ARG A 287 -15.39 17.45 29.35
C ARG A 287 -14.80 18.86 29.45
N GLN A 288 -13.53 19.05 29.04
CA GLN A 288 -12.88 20.36 29.04
C GLN A 288 -13.57 21.33 28.08
N VAL A 289 -13.81 20.90 26.82
CA VAL A 289 -14.53 21.70 25.82
C VAL A 289 -15.95 22.04 26.28
N LYS A 290 -16.68 21.11 26.91
CA LYS A 290 -18.01 21.37 27.47
C LYS A 290 -17.98 22.34 28.61
N ASN A 291 -16.94 22.36 29.43
CA ASN A 291 -16.76 23.28 30.51
C ASN A 291 -16.39 24.69 30.02
N LEU A 292 -15.51 24.81 29.02
CA LEU A 292 -15.17 26.07 28.35
C LEU A 292 -16.41 26.69 27.70
N LYS A 293 -17.22 25.94 26.96
CA LYS A 293 -18.48 26.42 26.39
C LYS A 293 -19.53 26.87 27.44
N LYS A 294 -19.41 26.37 28.67
CA LYS A 294 -20.28 26.84 29.79
C LYS A 294 -19.78 28.09 30.47
N SER A 295 -18.46 28.33 30.49
CA SER A 295 -17.84 29.50 31.18
C SER A 295 -17.78 30.75 30.33
N GLU A 296 -17.86 30.64 29.01
CA GLU A 296 -17.66 31.75 28.08
C GLU A 296 -18.83 31.81 27.08
N GLY A 297 -19.72 32.76 27.24
CA GLY A 297 -20.89 32.97 26.37
C GLY A 297 -20.49 33.31 24.93
N LYS A 298 -20.94 32.53 23.98
CA LYS A 298 -21.12 32.79 22.52
C LYS A 298 -20.03 33.42 21.65
N SER A 299 -18.77 33.63 22.05
CA SER A 299 -17.74 34.24 21.19
C SER A 299 -16.57 33.34 20.75
N GLU A 300 -16.65 32.00 20.85
CA GLU A 300 -15.50 31.12 20.76
C GLU A 300 -15.56 29.96 19.76
N GLU A 301 -16.28 30.09 18.67
CA GLU A 301 -16.11 29.12 17.57
C GLU A 301 -14.67 29.10 17.03
N HIS A 302 -13.96 30.21 17.05
CA HIS A 302 -12.60 30.34 16.52
C HIS A 302 -11.55 29.63 17.40
N LYS A 303 -11.60 29.78 18.73
CA LYS A 303 -10.64 29.14 19.66
C LYS A 303 -10.87 27.64 19.80
N THR A 304 -12.14 27.20 19.72
CA THR A 304 -12.46 25.76 19.72
C THR A 304 -11.93 25.09 18.46
N THR A 305 -11.97 25.78 17.31
CA THR A 305 -11.42 25.30 16.04
C THR A 305 -9.88 25.23 16.07
N GLU A 306 -9.22 26.24 16.68
CA GLU A 306 -7.76 26.28 16.84
C GLU A 306 -7.27 25.19 17.82
N PHE A 307 -8.03 24.88 18.87
CA PHE A 307 -7.71 23.81 19.83
C PHE A 307 -7.90 22.42 19.23
N ILE A 308 -8.94 22.20 18.41
CA ILE A 308 -9.16 20.97 17.64
C ILE A 308 -8.10 20.80 16.54
N GLN A 309 -7.54 21.92 16.04
CA GLN A 309 -6.51 21.92 15.01
C GLN A 309 -5.13 21.49 15.52
N ASN A 310 -4.88 21.56 16.82
CA ASN A 310 -3.61 21.16 17.45
C ASN A 310 -3.59 19.72 17.96
N GLU A 311 -4.66 18.95 17.82
CA GLU A 311 -4.64 17.54 18.18
C GLU A 311 -3.94 16.64 17.15
N GLU A 312 -3.20 15.70 17.66
CA GLU A 312 -2.46 14.66 16.90
C GLU A 312 -3.35 13.80 15.99
N TYR A 313 -4.67 13.92 16.13
CA TYR A 313 -5.67 13.09 15.46
C TYR A 313 -6.83 13.92 14.95
N LEU A 314 -7.08 13.93 13.65
CA LEU A 314 -8.29 14.53 13.08
C LEU A 314 -9.51 13.69 13.44
N ALA A 315 -10.49 14.31 14.10
CA ALA A 315 -11.82 13.72 14.21
C ALA A 315 -12.54 13.90 12.86
N GLY A 316 -12.76 12.83 12.13
CA GLY A 316 -13.60 12.85 10.92
C GLY A 316 -15.06 12.97 11.29
N GLY A 317 -15.78 13.90 10.63
CA GLY A 317 -17.22 14.02 10.62
C GLY A 317 -17.97 14.15 11.95
N ASN A 318 -19.28 14.31 11.89
CA ASN A 318 -20.20 14.46 13.04
C ASN A 318 -20.17 13.27 14.03
N ASP A 319 -19.57 12.15 13.68
CA ASP A 319 -19.61 10.88 14.43
C ASP A 319 -18.35 10.63 15.28
N GLY A 320 -17.39 11.55 15.30
CA GLY A 320 -16.25 11.54 16.23
C GLY A 320 -15.17 10.49 15.94
N LYS A 321 -15.02 10.04 14.69
CA LYS A 321 -13.95 9.12 14.24
C LYS A 321 -12.64 9.85 13.98
N LEU A 322 -11.51 9.17 14.21
CA LEU A 322 -10.17 9.78 14.25
C LEU A 322 -9.34 9.51 13.00
N TYR A 323 -8.74 10.59 12.49
CA TYR A 323 -7.61 10.51 11.56
C TYR A 323 -6.39 11.15 12.24
N GLY A 324 -5.28 10.42 12.32
CA GLY A 324 -4.09 10.89 13.02
C GLY A 324 -3.33 11.95 12.23
N ASN A 325 -3.15 13.12 12.83
CA ASN A 325 -2.17 14.13 12.40
C ASN A 325 -1.13 14.30 13.49
N THR A 326 0.14 14.05 13.16
CA THR A 326 1.26 14.52 14.00
C THR A 326 2.32 15.15 13.13
N TRP A 327 2.80 16.30 13.62
CA TRP A 327 3.91 17.09 13.08
C TRP A 327 5.22 16.30 13.09
#